data_7d7f53207aab6fd1e74656d352f79098
#
_entry.id   7d7f53207aab6fd1e74656d352f79098
#
_cell.length_a   1.000
_cell.length_b   1.000
_cell.length_c   1.000
_cell.angle_alpha   90.00
_cell.angle_beta   90.00
_cell.angle_gamma   90.00
#
_symmetry.space_group_name_H-M   'P 1'
#
loop_
_entity.id
_entity.type
_entity.pdbx_description
1 polymer ?
#
loop_
_entity_poly.entity_id
_entity_poly.type
_entity_poly.pdbx_seq_one_letter_code
_entity_poly.pdbx_strand_id
1 'polypeptide(L)'
;MTAQPSRQSIADAETAPLHVIVIGGGIGGLTLAQGLKKAGVSVALYERDSTPTDRLQGYRVHINPTGCRALHECLPPHLFDAFQRTCGKPSNGIRFVTEQMKPLLALDFAEPERVARSTVAQDTAANDSVAQHRSVSRITLRRVLLCGLEHAVHFGKSFVRYQELPTGRVRAHFEDGSTAEGDVLVAADGGGSRVRRQFLPHAERIDTGIVGIAGKVFLDAQSRARMAPDLQNRLTLVAGMGGYSFFVAPQEIDGVAAAGFGGNDDPATAGGHFDNTRSYLMWAFGARREKLGLGPDAELLAGEPLRGVALRAMAARSWDERLQTLVRLADVDTINAIAIRTSRPIAAWPTRRVTLIGDAIHAMTPYQGIGANIALKDAVRLARGLTAAGRGERPLIDAIHDYEVDMIDYGFRAVRRSLHAMNQAVTESPLRLTMSRTALRLINHVAPFKRWMTKAAGND
;
A
#
# COMPACT_ATOMS: atom_id res chain seq x y z
N MET A 1 -72.35 -11.83 1.77
CA MET A 1 -71.53 -10.64 2.03
C MET A 1 -70.19 -11.11 2.54
N THR A 2 -69.24 -11.30 1.65
CA THR A 2 -67.86 -11.73 1.98
C THR A 2 -67.00 -10.50 1.89
N ALA A 3 -66.44 -10.07 3.02
CA ALA A 3 -65.53 -8.95 3.11
C ALA A 3 -64.17 -9.33 2.45
N GLN A 4 -63.74 -8.54 1.48
CA GLN A 4 -62.36 -8.60 0.96
C GLN A 4 -61.38 -8.00 1.99
N PRO A 5 -60.23 -8.62 2.26
CA PRO A 5 -59.19 -8.00 3.08
C PRO A 5 -58.53 -6.85 2.30
N SER A 6 -58.37 -5.73 2.99
CA SER A 6 -57.79 -4.49 2.51
C SER A 6 -56.35 -4.67 2.06
N ARG A 7 -56.00 -4.11 0.87
CA ARG A 7 -54.67 -4.02 0.25
C ARG A 7 -53.71 -2.99 0.96
N GLN A 8 -53.62 -2.98 2.30
CA GLN A 8 -52.87 -1.96 3.03
C GLN A 8 -51.98 -2.54 4.14
N SER A 9 -51.19 -3.58 3.84
CA SER A 9 -50.19 -4.06 4.81
C SER A 9 -48.95 -4.76 4.20
N ILE A 10 -48.52 -4.33 3.01
CA ILE A 10 -47.27 -4.87 2.38
C ILE A 10 -46.26 -3.76 2.10
N ALA A 11 -46.34 -2.65 2.73
CA ALA A 11 -45.46 -1.52 2.46
C ALA A 11 -44.82 -0.94 3.73
N ASP A 12 -44.20 -1.69 4.60
CA ASP A 12 -43.29 -1.16 5.62
C ASP A 12 -42.56 -2.32 6.32
N ALA A 13 -41.99 -3.24 5.60
CA ALA A 13 -40.83 -3.95 6.11
C ALA A 13 -39.64 -3.00 5.91
N GLU A 14 -39.36 -2.12 6.87
CA GLU A 14 -38.08 -1.43 6.96
C GLU A 14 -37.00 -2.49 6.88
N THR A 15 -36.37 -2.63 5.70
CA THR A 15 -35.20 -3.49 5.55
C THR A 15 -34.13 -2.95 6.49
N ALA A 16 -33.77 -3.74 7.49
CA ALA A 16 -32.72 -3.35 8.43
C ALA A 16 -31.50 -2.82 7.66
N PRO A 17 -30.90 -1.72 8.09
CA PRO A 17 -29.79 -1.09 7.37
C PRO A 17 -28.66 -2.10 7.16
N LEU A 18 -28.10 -2.15 5.94
CA LEU A 18 -26.99 -3.02 5.57
C LEU A 18 -25.84 -2.88 6.59
N HIS A 19 -25.40 -3.99 7.18
CA HIS A 19 -24.30 -4.02 8.13
C HIS A 19 -23.11 -4.82 7.58
N VAL A 20 -21.93 -4.18 7.46
CA VAL A 20 -20.72 -4.74 6.89
C VAL A 20 -19.69 -5.04 7.97
N ILE A 21 -19.19 -6.29 8.00
CA ILE A 21 -18.06 -6.71 8.83
C ILE A 21 -16.79 -6.61 8.00
N VAL A 22 -15.77 -5.90 8.48
CA VAL A 22 -14.44 -5.83 7.87
C VAL A 22 -13.43 -6.51 8.78
N ILE A 23 -12.69 -7.50 8.28
CA ILE A 23 -11.63 -8.17 9.01
C ILE A 23 -10.28 -7.61 8.55
N GLY A 24 -9.62 -6.85 9.44
CA GLY A 24 -8.30 -6.26 9.23
C GLY A 24 -8.30 -4.74 9.10
N GLY A 25 -7.57 -4.05 9.99
CA GLY A 25 -7.39 -2.60 10.10
C GLY A 25 -6.18 -2.06 9.33
N GLY A 26 -5.89 -2.63 8.16
CA GLY A 26 -4.91 -2.10 7.22
C GLY A 26 -5.45 -0.92 6.40
N ILE A 27 -4.61 -0.36 5.51
CA ILE A 27 -4.99 0.80 4.65
C ILE A 27 -6.29 0.54 3.88
N GLY A 28 -6.42 -0.63 3.23
CA GLY A 28 -7.62 -0.96 2.46
C GLY A 28 -8.88 -1.08 3.33
N GLY A 29 -8.81 -1.85 4.44
CA GLY A 29 -9.95 -2.06 5.34
C GLY A 29 -10.44 -0.76 6.00
N LEU A 30 -9.51 0.07 6.49
CA LEU A 30 -9.85 1.37 7.08
C LEU A 30 -10.42 2.34 6.05
N THR A 31 -9.89 2.35 4.81
CA THR A 31 -10.45 3.20 3.75
C THR A 31 -11.86 2.76 3.36
N LEU A 32 -12.12 1.46 3.29
CA LEU A 32 -13.46 0.92 3.07
C LEU A 32 -14.41 1.35 4.22
N ALA A 33 -13.98 1.20 5.47
CA ALA A 33 -14.78 1.61 6.62
C ALA A 33 -15.10 3.12 6.61
N GLN A 34 -14.14 3.97 6.25
CA GLN A 34 -14.37 5.41 6.07
C GLN A 34 -15.40 5.70 4.98
N GLY A 35 -15.27 5.05 3.82
CA GLY A 35 -16.19 5.24 2.70
C GLY A 35 -17.62 4.80 3.04
N LEU A 36 -17.78 3.64 3.69
CA LEU A 36 -19.07 3.14 4.14
C LEU A 36 -19.70 4.06 5.19
N LYS A 37 -18.93 4.47 6.21
CA LYS A 37 -19.39 5.41 7.23
C LYS A 37 -19.84 6.74 6.63
N LYS A 38 -19.04 7.31 5.71
CA LYS A 38 -19.36 8.56 5.00
C LYS A 38 -20.67 8.45 4.21
N ALA A 39 -20.96 7.25 3.67
CA ALA A 39 -22.18 6.97 2.92
C ALA A 39 -23.39 6.58 3.81
N GLY A 40 -23.24 6.51 5.14
CA GLY A 40 -24.29 6.12 6.08
C GLY A 40 -24.54 4.61 6.17
N VAL A 41 -23.63 3.77 5.63
CA VAL A 41 -23.71 2.31 5.73
C VAL A 41 -23.09 1.86 7.06
N SER A 42 -23.79 0.99 7.80
CA SER A 42 -23.30 0.45 9.06
C SER A 42 -22.08 -0.44 8.84
N VAL A 43 -20.98 -0.20 9.58
CA VAL A 43 -19.75 -0.94 9.47
C VAL A 43 -19.10 -1.21 10.82
N ALA A 44 -18.61 -2.44 11.02
CA ALA A 44 -17.75 -2.81 12.14
C ALA A 44 -16.46 -3.44 11.60
N LEU A 45 -15.31 -2.96 12.07
CA LEU A 45 -13.98 -3.43 11.66
C LEU A 45 -13.28 -4.11 12.84
N TYR A 46 -12.73 -5.26 12.61
CA TYR A 46 -12.06 -6.11 13.61
C TYR A 46 -10.58 -6.28 13.26
N GLU A 47 -9.71 -5.78 14.14
CA GLU A 47 -8.27 -5.81 13.99
C GLU A 47 -7.64 -6.69 15.07
N ARG A 48 -6.70 -7.56 14.67
CA ARG A 48 -5.99 -8.46 15.59
C ARG A 48 -4.98 -7.77 16.49
N ASP A 49 -4.40 -6.63 16.02
CA ASP A 49 -3.48 -5.84 16.85
C ASP A 49 -4.24 -5.35 18.09
N SER A 50 -3.58 -5.37 19.24
CA SER A 50 -4.21 -5.02 20.53
C SER A 50 -4.42 -3.52 20.66
N THR A 51 -3.61 -2.72 19.97
CA THR A 51 -3.66 -1.26 19.98
C THR A 51 -3.44 -0.68 18.57
N PRO A 52 -3.80 0.58 18.33
CA PRO A 52 -3.51 1.26 17.07
C PRO A 52 -2.03 1.32 16.72
N THR A 53 -1.15 1.13 17.71
CA THR A 53 0.29 1.33 17.62
C THR A 53 1.11 0.04 17.56
N ASP A 54 0.47 -1.12 17.69
CA ASP A 54 1.16 -2.40 17.53
C ASP A 54 1.70 -2.56 16.09
N ARG A 55 2.84 -3.24 15.95
CA ARG A 55 3.49 -3.54 14.66
C ARG A 55 3.79 -2.32 13.79
N LEU A 56 4.37 -1.30 14.40
CA LEU A 56 4.71 -0.02 13.75
C LEU A 56 5.91 -0.10 12.79
N GLN A 57 5.98 -1.11 11.92
CA GLN A 57 6.92 -1.10 10.80
C GLN A 57 6.44 -0.09 9.74
N GLY A 58 6.80 1.18 9.95
CA GLY A 58 6.35 2.29 9.13
C GLY A 58 7.32 2.65 8.02
N TYR A 59 7.30 1.91 6.91
CA TYR A 59 7.98 2.38 5.71
C TYR A 59 7.09 3.35 4.93
N ARG A 60 7.73 4.17 4.11
CA ARG A 60 7.10 5.07 3.16
C ARG A 60 6.17 4.28 2.21
N VAL A 61 4.96 4.78 2.02
CA VAL A 61 4.01 4.32 1.02
C VAL A 61 3.89 5.38 -0.07
N HIS A 62 3.97 4.95 -1.32
CA HIS A 62 3.69 5.80 -2.46
C HIS A 62 2.20 5.73 -2.79
N ILE A 63 1.55 6.89 -2.81
CA ILE A 63 0.16 7.04 -3.23
C ILE A 63 0.15 7.73 -4.59
N ASN A 64 -0.33 7.00 -5.60
CA ASN A 64 -0.44 7.50 -6.96
C ASN A 64 -1.78 8.24 -7.17
N PRO A 65 -2.02 8.86 -8.34
CA PRO A 65 -3.28 9.57 -8.63
C PRO A 65 -4.55 8.74 -8.39
N THR A 66 -4.52 7.44 -8.68
CA THR A 66 -5.67 6.54 -8.41
C THR A 66 -5.91 6.37 -6.91
N GLY A 67 -4.86 6.17 -6.14
CA GLY A 67 -4.95 6.09 -4.68
C GLY A 67 -5.40 7.40 -4.04
N CYS A 68 -4.91 8.55 -4.53
CA CYS A 68 -5.34 9.87 -4.06
C CYS A 68 -6.83 10.11 -4.32
N ARG A 69 -7.33 9.77 -5.51
CA ARG A 69 -8.78 9.86 -5.82
C ARG A 69 -9.61 8.96 -4.92
N ALA A 70 -9.15 7.74 -4.66
CA ALA A 70 -9.84 6.81 -3.76
C ALA A 70 -9.91 7.36 -2.32
N LEU A 71 -8.81 7.91 -1.80
CA LEU A 71 -8.80 8.56 -0.49
C LEU A 71 -9.71 9.80 -0.45
N HIS A 72 -9.68 10.64 -1.47
CA HIS A 72 -10.55 11.82 -1.55
C HIS A 72 -12.02 11.46 -1.52
N GLU A 73 -12.40 10.39 -2.20
CA GLU A 73 -13.78 9.93 -2.25
C GLU A 73 -14.25 9.31 -0.93
N CYS A 74 -13.40 8.45 -0.32
CA CYS A 74 -13.77 7.73 0.89
C CYS A 74 -13.66 8.58 2.17
N LEU A 75 -12.75 9.55 2.23
CA LEU A 75 -12.53 10.36 3.41
C LEU A 75 -13.49 11.58 3.48
N PRO A 76 -13.90 12.00 4.68
CA PRO A 76 -14.40 13.34 4.91
C PRO A 76 -13.36 14.40 4.49
N PRO A 77 -13.77 15.61 4.05
CA PRO A 77 -12.84 16.63 3.57
C PRO A 77 -11.68 16.94 4.54
N HIS A 78 -11.97 17.12 5.82
CA HIS A 78 -10.96 17.43 6.85
C HIS A 78 -9.92 16.31 7.03
N LEU A 79 -10.30 15.03 6.84
CA LEU A 79 -9.34 13.91 6.90
C LEU A 79 -8.51 13.81 5.63
N PHE A 80 -9.08 14.14 4.47
CA PHE A 80 -8.30 14.22 3.23
C PHE A 80 -7.28 15.36 3.30
N ASP A 81 -7.65 16.52 3.83
CA ASP A 81 -6.72 17.64 4.08
C ASP A 81 -5.63 17.24 5.09
N ALA A 82 -5.98 16.49 6.14
CA ALA A 82 -5.01 15.93 7.08
C ALA A 82 -4.02 15.00 6.37
N PHE A 83 -4.52 14.08 5.54
CA PHE A 83 -3.68 13.22 4.71
C PHE A 83 -2.72 14.06 3.85
N GLN A 84 -3.20 15.08 3.15
CA GLN A 84 -2.37 15.92 2.29
C GLN A 84 -1.24 16.62 3.06
N ARG A 85 -1.54 17.18 4.25
CA ARG A 85 -0.56 17.85 5.12
C ARG A 85 0.49 16.91 5.70
N THR A 86 0.16 15.64 5.87
CA THR A 86 1.08 14.62 6.40
C THR A 86 1.93 13.94 5.33
N CYS A 87 1.73 14.27 4.06
CA CYS A 87 2.56 13.77 2.98
C CYS A 87 3.94 14.42 2.99
N GLY A 88 4.95 13.65 2.60
CA GLY A 88 6.29 14.18 2.37
C GLY A 88 6.34 15.06 1.11
N LYS A 89 7.40 15.85 1.01
CA LYS A 89 7.67 16.66 -0.19
C LYS A 89 7.74 15.77 -1.43
N PRO A 90 7.23 16.24 -2.57
CA PRO A 90 7.35 15.52 -3.83
C PRO A 90 8.81 15.22 -4.18
N SER A 91 9.08 14.04 -4.69
CA SER A 91 10.41 13.70 -5.22
C SER A 91 10.66 14.46 -6.52
N ASN A 92 11.90 14.92 -6.74
CA ASN A 92 12.31 15.62 -7.96
C ASN A 92 12.33 14.70 -9.20
N GLY A 93 12.06 13.42 -9.04
CA GLY A 93 12.02 12.47 -10.14
C GLY A 93 12.50 11.06 -9.75
N ILE A 94 12.72 10.26 -10.80
CA ILE A 94 13.23 8.89 -10.70
C ILE A 94 14.52 8.81 -11.50
N ARG A 95 15.51 8.12 -10.97
CA ARG A 95 16.71 7.78 -11.73
C ARG A 95 17.06 6.30 -11.64
N PHE A 96 17.61 5.80 -12.71
CA PHE A 96 18.17 4.46 -12.80
C PHE A 96 19.69 4.58 -12.92
N VAL A 97 20.40 3.81 -12.12
CA VAL A 97 21.87 3.78 -12.10
C VAL A 97 22.38 2.33 -12.06
N THR A 98 23.66 2.13 -12.33
CA THR A 98 24.33 0.86 -12.07
C THR A 98 24.74 0.75 -10.59
N GLU A 99 25.23 -0.42 -10.17
CA GLU A 99 25.82 -0.63 -8.84
C GLU A 99 27.06 0.23 -8.58
N GLN A 100 27.73 0.77 -9.62
CA GLN A 100 28.80 1.76 -9.52
C GLN A 100 28.29 3.19 -9.70
N MET A 101 26.99 3.43 -9.49
CA MET A 101 26.35 4.75 -9.62
C MET A 101 26.48 5.42 -10.99
N LYS A 102 26.84 4.64 -12.06
CA LYS A 102 26.85 5.16 -13.43
C LYS A 102 25.42 5.41 -13.90
N PRO A 103 25.09 6.61 -14.45
CA PRO A 103 23.73 6.94 -14.85
C PRO A 103 23.26 6.08 -16.02
N LEU A 104 22.00 5.66 -15.98
CA LEU A 104 21.32 4.93 -17.06
C LEU A 104 20.16 5.76 -17.62
N LEU A 105 19.29 6.25 -16.76
CA LEU A 105 18.13 7.08 -17.11
C LEU A 105 17.79 8.01 -15.96
N ALA A 106 17.44 9.27 -16.24
CA ALA A 106 16.86 10.18 -15.28
C ALA A 106 15.55 10.76 -15.84
N LEU A 107 14.47 10.61 -15.10
CA LEU A 107 13.16 11.19 -15.36
C LEU A 107 12.92 12.29 -14.33
N ASP A 108 12.86 13.53 -14.79
CA ASP A 108 12.62 14.69 -13.95
C ASP A 108 11.12 14.97 -13.92
N PHE A 109 10.55 15.07 -12.74
CA PHE A 109 9.18 15.53 -12.58
C PHE A 109 9.17 17.05 -12.64
N ALA A 110 8.30 17.62 -13.46
CA ALA A 110 8.18 19.07 -13.58
C ALA A 110 7.76 19.67 -12.25
N GLU A 111 8.39 20.80 -11.86
CA GLU A 111 7.95 21.54 -10.68
C GLU A 111 6.50 22.01 -10.86
N PRO A 112 5.64 21.93 -9.83
CA PRO A 112 4.24 22.36 -9.90
C PRO A 112 4.08 23.83 -10.34
N GLU A 113 5.08 24.67 -10.11
CA GLU A 113 5.06 26.10 -10.44
C GLU A 113 5.11 26.41 -11.95
N ARG A 114 5.57 25.48 -12.79
CA ARG A 114 5.59 25.70 -14.26
C ARG A 114 4.27 25.40 -14.95
N VAL A 115 3.41 24.60 -14.33
CA VAL A 115 2.08 24.25 -14.87
C VAL A 115 1.07 25.38 -14.62
N ALA A 116 1.24 26.19 -13.56
CA ALA A 116 0.33 27.27 -13.22
C ALA A 116 0.37 28.50 -14.18
N ARG A 117 1.27 28.54 -15.16
CA ARG A 117 1.38 29.64 -16.14
C ARG A 117 0.78 29.36 -17.53
N SER A 118 0.15 28.21 -17.71
CA SER A 118 -0.60 27.94 -18.94
C SER A 118 -2.06 28.35 -18.75
N THR A 119 -2.40 29.49 -19.32
CA THR A 119 -3.69 30.21 -19.19
C THR A 119 -4.82 29.62 -20.02
N VAL A 120 -5.01 28.29 -20.03
CA VAL A 120 -6.22 27.67 -20.60
C VAL A 120 -6.50 26.39 -19.82
N ALA A 121 -7.33 26.44 -18.81
CA ALA A 121 -8.16 25.37 -18.25
C ALA A 121 -8.43 25.57 -16.74
N GLN A 122 -9.37 26.45 -16.40
CA GLN A 122 -9.77 26.64 -14.99
C GLN A 122 -10.62 25.49 -14.44
N ASP A 123 -11.22 24.66 -15.28
CA ASP A 123 -12.07 23.53 -14.83
C ASP A 123 -11.32 22.19 -14.66
N THR A 124 -10.10 22.05 -15.20
CA THR A 124 -9.24 20.88 -15.00
C THR A 124 -8.31 20.99 -13.80
N ALA A 125 -8.00 22.21 -13.36
CA ALA A 125 -7.04 22.47 -12.28
C ALA A 125 -7.52 21.96 -10.90
N ALA A 126 -8.82 22.01 -10.61
CA ALA A 126 -9.36 21.49 -9.34
C ALA A 126 -9.28 19.97 -9.24
N ASN A 127 -9.39 19.27 -10.38
CA ASN A 127 -9.25 17.81 -10.44
C ASN A 127 -7.77 17.36 -10.41
N ASP A 128 -6.85 18.20 -10.87
CA ASP A 128 -5.40 17.94 -10.85
C ASP A 128 -4.81 18.03 -9.43
N SER A 129 -5.36 18.84 -8.53
CA SER A 129 -4.86 18.97 -7.16
C SER A 129 -5.06 17.71 -6.32
N VAL A 130 -6.10 16.92 -6.60
CA VAL A 130 -6.38 15.64 -5.95
C VAL A 130 -5.50 14.52 -6.53
N ALA A 131 -5.33 14.50 -7.84
CA ALA A 131 -4.71 13.42 -8.59
C ALA A 131 -3.17 13.56 -8.67
N GLN A 132 -2.50 13.72 -7.54
CA GLN A 132 -1.05 13.88 -7.46
C GLN A 132 -0.35 12.66 -6.88
N HIS A 133 0.91 12.45 -7.30
CA HIS A 133 1.80 11.50 -6.63
C HIS A 133 2.21 12.03 -5.26
N ARG A 134 2.00 11.24 -4.23
CA ARG A 134 2.32 11.59 -2.84
C ARG A 134 3.09 10.47 -2.17
N SER A 135 3.80 10.80 -1.12
CA SER A 135 4.41 9.82 -0.25
C SER A 135 4.04 10.11 1.19
N VAL A 136 3.71 9.06 1.93
CA VAL A 136 3.30 9.19 3.33
C VAL A 136 3.87 8.02 4.13
N SER A 137 4.13 8.22 5.42
CA SER A 137 4.40 7.10 6.32
C SER A 137 3.16 6.22 6.44
N ARG A 138 3.33 4.91 6.34
CA ARG A 138 2.24 3.95 6.51
C ARG A 138 1.52 4.11 7.85
N ILE A 139 2.29 4.40 8.90
CA ILE A 139 1.76 4.62 10.25
C ILE A 139 0.85 5.83 10.26
N THR A 140 1.30 6.94 9.71
CA THR A 140 0.54 8.19 9.65
C THR A 140 -0.72 8.05 8.83
N LEU A 141 -0.63 7.44 7.65
CA LEU A 141 -1.83 7.19 6.85
C LEU A 141 -2.84 6.33 7.61
N ARG A 142 -2.38 5.28 8.31
CA ARG A 142 -3.26 4.45 9.15
C ARG A 142 -3.94 5.26 10.25
N ARG A 143 -3.23 6.19 10.91
CA ARG A 143 -3.80 7.07 11.93
C ARG A 143 -4.87 8.00 11.35
N VAL A 144 -4.57 8.67 10.24
CA VAL A 144 -5.58 9.51 9.56
C VAL A 144 -6.83 8.71 9.23
N LEU A 145 -6.65 7.47 8.75
CA LEU A 145 -7.77 6.58 8.42
C LEU A 145 -8.54 6.08 9.64
N LEU A 146 -7.93 6.03 10.82
CA LEU A 146 -8.59 5.64 12.08
C LEU A 146 -9.42 6.78 12.69
N CYS A 147 -9.07 8.04 12.41
CA CYS A 147 -9.79 9.18 12.96
C CYS A 147 -11.29 9.12 12.64
N GLY A 148 -12.10 9.26 13.68
CA GLY A 148 -13.57 9.20 13.58
C GLY A 148 -14.13 7.78 13.41
N LEU A 149 -13.31 6.71 13.48
CA LEU A 149 -13.78 5.31 13.47
C LEU A 149 -13.72 4.65 14.86
N GLU A 150 -13.54 5.40 15.93
CA GLU A 150 -13.29 4.90 17.29
C GLU A 150 -14.36 3.89 17.76
N HIS A 151 -15.63 4.12 17.38
CA HIS A 151 -16.75 3.23 17.74
C HIS A 151 -16.96 2.08 16.75
N ALA A 152 -16.33 2.13 15.58
CA ALA A 152 -16.47 1.12 14.54
C ALA A 152 -15.30 0.13 14.50
N VAL A 153 -14.14 0.45 15.11
CA VAL A 153 -12.94 -0.38 15.10
C VAL A 153 -12.77 -1.09 16.44
N HIS A 154 -12.68 -2.42 16.38
CA HIS A 154 -12.49 -3.29 17.52
C HIS A 154 -11.11 -3.92 17.45
N PHE A 155 -10.20 -3.50 18.34
CA PHE A 155 -8.85 -4.04 18.46
C PHE A 155 -8.79 -5.33 19.28
N GLY A 156 -7.70 -6.10 19.16
CA GLY A 156 -7.53 -7.38 19.87
C GLY A 156 -8.42 -8.51 19.34
N LYS A 157 -9.01 -8.33 18.16
CA LYS A 157 -9.94 -9.28 17.56
C LYS A 157 -9.27 -10.12 16.47
N SER A 158 -8.63 -11.20 16.87
CA SER A 158 -7.99 -12.16 15.98
C SER A 158 -9.03 -13.09 15.36
N PHE A 159 -9.30 -12.96 14.07
CA PHE A 159 -10.28 -13.78 13.35
C PHE A 159 -9.86 -15.25 13.30
N VAL A 160 -10.82 -16.15 13.53
CA VAL A 160 -10.63 -17.62 13.47
C VAL A 160 -11.31 -18.21 12.25
N ARG A 161 -12.63 -18.04 12.15
CA ARG A 161 -13.47 -18.55 11.06
C ARG A 161 -14.74 -17.73 10.88
N TYR A 162 -15.41 -17.92 9.76
CA TYR A 162 -16.77 -17.42 9.58
C TYR A 162 -17.76 -18.58 9.35
N GLN A 163 -19.05 -18.26 9.52
CA GLN A 163 -20.17 -19.14 9.25
C GLN A 163 -21.25 -18.35 8.49
N GLU A 164 -21.71 -18.89 7.38
CA GLU A 164 -22.91 -18.38 6.70
C GLU A 164 -24.15 -18.94 7.44
N LEU A 165 -25.05 -18.04 7.84
CA LEU A 165 -26.23 -18.38 8.64
C LEU A 165 -27.44 -18.66 7.74
N PRO A 166 -28.42 -19.46 8.20
CA PRO A 166 -29.68 -19.69 7.47
C PRO A 166 -30.47 -18.41 7.21
N THR A 167 -30.24 -17.36 8.01
CA THR A 167 -30.83 -16.02 7.84
C THR A 167 -30.24 -15.25 6.63
N GLY A 168 -29.26 -15.82 5.94
CA GLY A 168 -28.51 -15.13 4.88
C GLY A 168 -27.47 -14.15 5.41
N ARG A 169 -27.19 -14.10 6.71
CA ARG A 169 -26.12 -13.29 7.32
C ARG A 169 -24.84 -14.08 7.48
N VAL A 170 -23.72 -13.41 7.78
CA VAL A 170 -22.43 -14.02 8.06
C VAL A 170 -22.03 -13.73 9.49
N ARG A 171 -21.58 -14.77 10.23
CA ARG A 171 -21.03 -14.66 11.58
C ARG A 171 -19.53 -14.89 11.57
N ALA A 172 -18.76 -13.90 12.01
CA ALA A 172 -17.32 -14.03 12.29
C ALA A 172 -17.12 -14.52 13.73
N HIS A 173 -16.10 -15.37 13.94
CA HIS A 173 -15.66 -15.88 15.25
C HIS A 173 -14.23 -15.46 15.51
N PHE A 174 -13.94 -15.00 16.73
CA PHE A 174 -12.62 -14.52 17.15
C PHE A 174 -11.97 -15.42 18.19
N GLU A 175 -10.64 -15.31 18.37
CA GLU A 175 -9.87 -16.14 19.30
C GLU A 175 -10.28 -15.97 20.77
N ASP A 176 -10.79 -14.81 21.13
CA ASP A 176 -11.31 -14.51 22.46
C ASP A 176 -12.72 -15.09 22.74
N GLY A 177 -13.27 -15.87 21.83
CA GLY A 177 -14.59 -16.49 21.90
C GLY A 177 -15.74 -15.57 21.51
N SER A 178 -15.51 -14.29 21.27
CA SER A 178 -16.55 -13.34 20.81
C SER A 178 -16.95 -13.62 19.36
N THR A 179 -18.11 -13.13 18.97
CA THR A 179 -18.63 -13.23 17.61
C THR A 179 -19.17 -11.89 17.11
N ALA A 180 -19.25 -11.73 15.79
CA ALA A 180 -19.90 -10.60 15.15
C ALA A 180 -20.73 -11.05 13.96
N GLU A 181 -21.89 -10.44 13.73
CA GLU A 181 -22.77 -10.77 12.62
C GLU A 181 -23.01 -9.57 11.70
N GLY A 182 -23.01 -9.82 10.41
CA GLY A 182 -23.30 -8.82 9.39
C GLY A 182 -23.92 -9.42 8.15
N ASP A 183 -24.32 -8.57 7.24
CA ASP A 183 -24.88 -8.98 5.95
C ASP A 183 -23.78 -9.33 4.94
N VAL A 184 -22.59 -8.75 5.12
CA VAL A 184 -21.39 -9.00 4.30
C VAL A 184 -20.16 -9.05 5.21
N LEU A 185 -19.24 -9.98 4.91
CA LEU A 185 -17.92 -10.03 5.51
C LEU A 185 -16.88 -9.70 4.44
N VAL A 186 -16.06 -8.67 4.69
CA VAL A 186 -14.97 -8.25 3.81
C VAL A 186 -13.64 -8.58 4.45
N ALA A 187 -12.86 -9.44 3.80
CA ALA A 187 -11.49 -9.76 4.21
C ALA A 187 -10.53 -8.65 3.77
N ALA A 188 -9.93 -7.97 4.71
CA ALA A 188 -8.86 -6.98 4.57
C ALA A 188 -7.64 -7.34 5.44
N ASP A 189 -7.52 -8.62 5.84
CA ASP A 189 -6.58 -9.18 6.81
C ASP A 189 -5.18 -9.51 6.23
N GLY A 190 -4.89 -8.94 5.07
CA GLY A 190 -3.58 -8.91 4.45
C GLY A 190 -3.14 -10.26 3.85
N GLY A 191 -1.88 -10.33 3.41
CA GLY A 191 -1.37 -11.49 2.66
C GLY A 191 -1.45 -12.83 3.40
N GLY A 192 -1.53 -12.83 4.73
CA GLY A 192 -1.77 -14.01 5.57
C GLY A 192 -3.24 -14.34 5.82
N SER A 193 -4.17 -13.79 5.05
CA SER A 193 -5.61 -13.85 5.26
C SER A 193 -6.12 -15.24 5.70
N ARG A 194 -6.71 -15.28 6.89
CA ARG A 194 -7.42 -16.48 7.38
C ARG A 194 -8.77 -16.62 6.69
N VAL A 195 -9.42 -15.51 6.37
CA VAL A 195 -10.70 -15.53 5.62
C VAL A 195 -10.48 -16.12 4.23
N ARG A 196 -9.43 -15.71 3.48
CA ARG A 196 -9.12 -16.30 2.17
C ARG A 196 -8.89 -17.80 2.27
N ARG A 197 -8.14 -18.28 3.26
CA ARG A 197 -7.87 -19.73 3.43
C ARG A 197 -9.14 -20.54 3.62
N GLN A 198 -10.17 -19.96 4.25
CA GLN A 198 -11.47 -20.63 4.39
C GLN A 198 -12.33 -20.47 3.14
N PHE A 199 -12.40 -19.28 2.55
CA PHE A 199 -13.28 -18.95 1.42
C PHE A 199 -12.76 -19.53 0.10
N LEU A 200 -11.46 -19.37 -0.16
CA LEU A 200 -10.77 -19.77 -1.40
C LEU A 200 -9.50 -20.58 -1.05
N PRO A 201 -9.63 -21.82 -0.56
CA PRO A 201 -8.48 -22.60 -0.09
C PRO A 201 -7.42 -22.87 -1.18
N HIS A 202 -7.81 -22.81 -2.45
CA HIS A 202 -6.92 -22.93 -3.61
C HIS A 202 -6.18 -21.63 -3.97
N ALA A 203 -6.55 -20.49 -3.36
CA ALA A 203 -5.89 -19.21 -3.61
C ALA A 203 -4.59 -19.11 -2.81
N GLU A 204 -3.49 -19.50 -3.46
CA GLU A 204 -2.17 -19.59 -2.84
C GLU A 204 -1.42 -18.26 -2.88
N ARG A 205 -0.61 -18.03 -1.85
CA ARG A 205 0.43 -17.03 -1.80
C ARG A 205 1.78 -17.72 -1.82
N ILE A 206 2.57 -17.48 -2.86
CA ILE A 206 3.85 -18.15 -3.10
C ILE A 206 5.03 -17.31 -2.59
N ASP A 207 6.03 -17.96 -2.05
CA ASP A 207 7.33 -17.37 -1.74
C ASP A 207 8.14 -17.29 -3.03
N THR A 208 8.68 -16.12 -3.35
CA THR A 208 9.49 -15.92 -4.56
C THR A 208 10.94 -16.33 -4.39
N GLY A 209 11.37 -16.67 -3.18
CA GLY A 209 12.77 -16.91 -2.83
C GLY A 209 13.60 -15.63 -2.71
N ILE A 210 13.00 -14.46 -2.93
CA ILE A 210 13.68 -13.17 -2.78
C ILE A 210 13.48 -12.64 -1.37
N VAL A 211 14.55 -12.11 -0.79
CA VAL A 211 14.53 -11.37 0.48
C VAL A 211 14.98 -9.94 0.21
N GLY A 212 14.22 -8.99 0.73
CA GLY A 212 14.60 -7.59 0.82
C GLY A 212 15.09 -7.26 2.22
N ILE A 213 16.28 -6.68 2.34
CA ILE A 213 16.76 -6.05 3.57
C ILE A 213 16.50 -4.56 3.42
N ALA A 214 15.69 -3.99 4.31
CA ALA A 214 15.31 -2.59 4.24
C ALA A 214 15.66 -1.86 5.54
N GLY A 215 15.93 -0.56 5.44
CA GLY A 215 16.24 0.29 6.57
C GLY A 215 16.07 1.77 6.24
N LYS A 216 16.27 2.63 7.26
CA LYS A 216 16.15 4.08 7.15
C LYS A 216 17.45 4.75 7.60
N VAL A 217 17.75 5.87 6.94
CA VAL A 217 18.73 6.86 7.43
C VAL A 217 17.96 8.12 7.75
N PHE A 218 17.91 8.52 9.00
CA PHE A 218 17.31 9.79 9.38
C PHE A 218 18.16 10.97 8.88
N LEU A 219 17.49 11.99 8.36
CA LEU A 219 18.12 13.14 7.72
C LEU A 219 18.29 14.28 8.73
N ASP A 220 19.49 14.38 9.29
CA ASP A 220 19.97 15.53 10.04
C ASP A 220 21.20 16.15 9.34
N ALA A 221 21.76 17.21 9.89
CA ALA A 221 22.90 17.90 9.27
C ALA A 221 24.11 16.98 9.12
N GLN A 222 24.37 16.11 10.08
CA GLN A 222 25.50 15.19 10.08
C GLN A 222 25.34 14.07 9.03
N SER A 223 24.19 13.44 8.99
CA SER A 223 23.88 12.38 8.02
C SER A 223 23.88 12.93 6.60
N ARG A 224 23.27 14.12 6.38
CA ARG A 224 23.24 14.77 5.06
C ARG A 224 24.65 15.10 4.55
N ALA A 225 25.55 15.59 5.42
CA ALA A 225 26.93 15.91 5.05
C ALA A 225 27.75 14.66 4.65
N ARG A 226 27.41 13.50 5.17
CA ARG A 226 28.09 12.21 4.90
C ARG A 226 27.53 11.47 3.68
N MET A 227 26.34 11.82 3.25
CA MET A 227 25.69 11.18 2.10
C MET A 227 25.87 11.97 0.81
N ALA A 228 25.96 11.26 -0.31
CA ALA A 228 25.99 11.89 -1.62
C ALA A 228 24.71 12.72 -1.87
N PRO A 229 24.80 14.01 -2.25
CA PRO A 229 23.64 14.88 -2.43
C PRO A 229 22.63 14.34 -3.45
N ASP A 230 23.12 13.63 -4.46
CA ASP A 230 22.32 13.05 -5.53
C ASP A 230 21.44 11.88 -5.08
N LEU A 231 21.66 11.29 -3.90
CA LEU A 231 20.79 10.27 -3.28
C LEU A 231 19.64 10.88 -2.46
N GLN A 232 19.71 12.18 -2.11
CA GLN A 232 18.83 12.75 -1.09
C GLN A 232 17.48 13.27 -1.62
N ASN A 233 17.34 13.52 -2.92
CA ASN A 233 16.18 14.23 -3.48
C ASN A 233 15.47 13.52 -4.64
N ARG A 234 15.91 12.32 -5.02
CA ARG A 234 15.30 11.52 -6.10
C ARG A 234 15.14 10.06 -5.69
N LEU A 235 14.06 9.45 -6.19
CA LEU A 235 13.93 8.00 -6.16
C LEU A 235 15.06 7.40 -7.00
N THR A 236 15.92 6.58 -6.40
CA THR A 236 17.04 5.93 -7.08
C THR A 236 16.82 4.43 -7.14
N LEU A 237 16.83 3.89 -8.36
CA LEU A 237 16.73 2.46 -8.63
C LEU A 237 18.08 1.98 -9.20
N VAL A 238 18.67 0.99 -8.56
CA VAL A 238 19.94 0.40 -8.97
C VAL A 238 19.68 -0.90 -9.71
N ALA A 239 20.03 -0.94 -10.99
CA ALA A 239 20.05 -2.15 -11.80
C ALA A 239 21.38 -2.92 -11.53
N GLY A 240 21.43 -3.64 -10.41
CA GLY A 240 22.63 -4.33 -9.94
C GLY A 240 22.96 -5.60 -10.75
N MET A 241 24.26 -5.96 -10.81
CA MET A 241 24.69 -7.20 -11.43
C MET A 241 24.45 -8.42 -10.56
N GLY A 242 24.24 -9.59 -11.20
CA GLY A 242 24.21 -10.88 -10.52
C GLY A 242 22.99 -11.14 -9.66
N GLY A 243 21.84 -10.50 -9.97
CA GLY A 243 20.58 -10.75 -9.29
C GLY A 243 20.39 -9.93 -8.01
N TYR A 244 21.07 -8.80 -7.88
CA TYR A 244 20.91 -7.86 -6.77
C TYR A 244 20.19 -6.60 -7.23
N SER A 245 19.29 -6.12 -6.43
CA SER A 245 18.60 -4.85 -6.63
C SER A 245 18.80 -3.94 -5.43
N PHE A 246 18.81 -2.64 -5.66
CA PHE A 246 18.83 -1.65 -4.58
C PHE A 246 17.93 -0.47 -4.94
N PHE A 247 17.32 0.08 -3.94
CA PHE A 247 16.35 1.15 -4.08
C PHE A 247 16.56 2.17 -2.96
N VAL A 248 16.50 3.44 -3.29
CA VAL A 248 16.56 4.55 -2.32
C VAL A 248 15.40 5.49 -2.58
N ALA A 249 14.65 5.82 -1.55
CA ALA A 249 13.54 6.76 -1.63
C ALA A 249 13.62 7.80 -0.51
N PRO A 250 13.68 9.09 -0.84
CA PRO A 250 13.56 10.15 0.14
C PRO A 250 12.13 10.27 0.68
N GLN A 251 12.01 10.56 1.95
CA GLN A 251 10.81 11.01 2.63
C GLN A 251 11.16 12.29 3.38
N GLU A 252 11.04 13.43 2.73
CA GLU A 252 11.21 14.72 3.37
C GLU A 252 9.89 15.20 3.94
N ILE A 253 9.90 15.53 5.22
CA ILE A 253 8.72 15.97 5.97
C ILE A 253 8.90 17.44 6.31
N ASP A 254 7.87 18.25 6.12
CA ASP A 254 7.85 19.64 6.55
C ASP A 254 7.38 19.68 8.00
N GLY A 255 8.30 19.97 8.93
CA GLY A 255 8.05 19.89 10.38
C GLY A 255 6.88 20.76 10.86
N VAL A 256 6.56 21.85 10.14
CA VAL A 256 5.44 22.74 10.47
C VAL A 256 4.08 22.12 10.08
N ALA A 257 4.03 21.40 8.97
CA ALA A 257 2.79 20.76 8.52
C ALA A 257 2.44 19.50 9.34
N ALA A 258 3.44 18.83 9.90
CA ALA A 258 3.26 17.62 10.72
C ALA A 258 2.81 17.91 12.16
N ALA A 259 3.12 19.09 12.69
CA ALA A 259 2.88 19.45 14.10
C ALA A 259 1.38 19.54 14.50
N GLY A 260 0.46 19.63 13.54
CA GLY A 260 -0.98 19.70 13.79
C GLY A 260 -1.72 18.34 13.86
N PHE A 261 -1.02 17.23 13.58
CA PHE A 261 -1.62 15.89 13.55
C PHE A 261 -0.74 14.84 14.25
N GLY A 262 -0.66 14.93 15.59
CA GLY A 262 -0.07 13.89 16.41
C GLY A 262 1.40 13.62 16.06
N GLY A 263 2.22 14.65 16.11
CA GLY A 263 3.63 14.48 16.43
C GLY A 263 3.77 13.85 17.82
N ASN A 264 4.97 13.49 18.23
CA ASN A 264 5.29 12.86 19.51
C ASN A 264 4.77 13.60 20.77
N ASP A 265 4.08 14.73 20.60
CA ASP A 265 3.65 15.64 21.66
C ASP A 265 2.23 15.39 22.19
N ASP A 266 1.50 14.39 21.62
CA ASP A 266 0.22 13.97 22.18
C ASP A 266 0.48 13.02 23.36
N PRO A 267 0.14 13.42 24.62
CA PRO A 267 0.37 12.60 25.81
C PRO A 267 -0.34 11.23 25.75
N ALA A 268 -1.44 11.10 25.00
CA ALA A 268 -2.12 9.83 24.79
C ALA A 268 -1.35 8.87 23.86
N THR A 269 -0.31 9.36 23.18
CA THR A 269 0.51 8.60 22.22
C THR A 269 1.99 8.62 22.57
N ALA A 270 2.37 9.10 23.73
CA ALA A 270 3.74 9.29 24.20
C ALA A 270 4.63 8.03 24.32
N GLY A 271 4.18 6.88 23.86
CA GLY A 271 4.96 5.63 23.75
C GLY A 271 5.12 5.12 22.33
N GLY A 272 4.62 5.82 21.32
CA GLY A 272 4.64 5.37 19.94
C GLY A 272 5.77 6.01 19.14
N HIS A 273 6.64 5.23 18.56
CA HIS A 273 7.60 5.65 17.52
C HIS A 273 6.87 6.12 16.27
N PHE A 274 6.30 7.33 16.28
CA PHE A 274 5.64 7.90 15.11
C PHE A 274 6.66 8.53 14.17
N ASP A 275 6.75 7.98 13.01
CA ASP A 275 7.73 8.23 11.96
C ASP A 275 7.53 9.55 11.18
N ASN A 276 6.71 10.47 11.69
CA ASN A 276 6.32 11.68 10.99
C ASN A 276 7.05 12.95 11.38
N THR A 277 7.96 12.87 12.35
CA THR A 277 8.67 14.05 12.86
C THR A 277 10.03 14.24 12.23
N ARG A 278 10.58 13.21 11.61
CA ARG A 278 11.93 13.22 11.06
C ARG A 278 11.94 12.81 9.60
N SER A 279 12.59 13.62 8.76
CA SER A 279 12.89 13.25 7.38
C SER A 279 13.86 12.08 7.33
N TYR A 280 13.72 11.18 6.35
CA TYR A 280 14.61 10.03 6.19
C TYR A 280 14.80 9.62 4.73
N LEU A 281 15.86 8.87 4.46
CA LEU A 281 16.00 8.05 3.26
C LEU A 281 15.66 6.61 3.62
N MET A 282 14.66 6.04 2.96
CA MET A 282 14.42 4.61 2.96
C MET A 282 15.29 3.96 1.90
N TRP A 283 15.92 2.83 2.25
CA TRP A 283 16.60 1.97 1.29
C TRP A 283 16.13 0.52 1.42
N ALA A 284 16.24 -0.23 0.32
CA ALA A 284 16.02 -1.67 0.33
C ALA A 284 17.00 -2.36 -0.63
N PHE A 285 17.65 -3.42 -0.13
CA PHE A 285 18.57 -4.28 -0.85
C PHE A 285 17.94 -5.65 -1.04
N GLY A 286 17.72 -6.07 -2.27
CA GLY A 286 17.00 -7.30 -2.60
C GLY A 286 17.84 -8.28 -3.40
N ALA A 287 17.76 -9.56 -3.04
CA ALA A 287 18.36 -10.67 -3.78
C ALA A 287 17.70 -12.00 -3.40
N ARG A 288 18.06 -13.09 -4.10
CA ARG A 288 17.73 -14.44 -3.64
C ARG A 288 18.33 -14.69 -2.26
N ARG A 289 17.56 -15.34 -1.38
CA ARG A 289 17.97 -15.59 0.02
C ARG A 289 19.28 -16.36 0.12
N GLU A 290 19.49 -17.32 -0.78
CA GLU A 290 20.73 -18.14 -0.83
C GLU A 290 21.96 -17.27 -1.10
N LYS A 291 21.84 -16.23 -1.95
CA LYS A 291 22.93 -15.28 -2.26
C LYS A 291 23.29 -14.38 -1.08
N LEU A 292 22.36 -14.19 -0.18
CA LEU A 292 22.57 -13.43 1.06
C LEU A 292 23.03 -14.32 2.21
N GLY A 293 23.13 -15.64 2.01
CA GLY A 293 23.43 -16.60 3.06
C GLY A 293 22.34 -16.66 4.14
N LEU A 294 21.09 -16.40 3.75
CA LEU A 294 19.94 -16.37 4.65
C LEU A 294 19.12 -17.65 4.53
N GLY A 295 18.66 -18.16 5.68
CA GLY A 295 17.76 -19.30 5.76
C GLY A 295 16.28 -18.91 5.55
N PRO A 296 15.36 -19.88 5.67
CA PRO A 296 13.92 -19.65 5.57
C PRO A 296 13.40 -18.67 6.62
N ASP A 297 14.05 -18.60 7.79
CA ASP A 297 13.66 -17.75 8.93
C ASP A 297 14.29 -16.34 8.87
N ALA A 298 14.73 -15.91 7.70
CA ALA A 298 15.35 -14.58 7.50
C ALA A 298 14.49 -13.41 8.02
N GLU A 299 13.16 -13.56 8.02
CA GLU A 299 12.21 -12.55 8.52
C GLU A 299 12.29 -12.34 10.05
N LEU A 300 12.91 -13.25 10.78
CA LEU A 300 13.13 -13.13 12.22
C LEU A 300 14.40 -12.33 12.56
N LEU A 301 15.24 -12.07 11.56
CA LEU A 301 16.47 -11.29 11.73
C LEU A 301 16.15 -9.78 11.63
N ALA A 302 16.85 -8.98 12.43
CA ALA A 302 16.75 -7.53 12.42
C ALA A 302 18.11 -6.90 12.78
N GLY A 303 18.25 -5.62 12.50
CA GLY A 303 19.35 -4.81 13.01
C GLY A 303 20.72 -5.13 12.41
N GLU A 304 21.74 -5.14 13.26
CA GLU A 304 23.16 -5.25 12.88
C GLU A 304 23.50 -6.49 12.05
N PRO A 305 22.97 -7.70 12.37
CA PRO A 305 23.24 -8.89 11.55
C PRO A 305 22.85 -8.68 10.08
N LEU A 306 21.68 -8.08 9.81
CA LEU A 306 21.22 -7.81 8.46
C LEU A 306 22.01 -6.71 7.77
N ARG A 307 22.42 -5.65 8.50
CA ARG A 307 23.33 -4.62 7.99
C ARG A 307 24.63 -5.25 7.51
N GLY A 308 25.21 -6.14 8.32
CA GLY A 308 26.41 -6.89 7.97
C GLY A 308 26.22 -7.77 6.72
N VAL A 309 25.08 -8.44 6.57
CA VAL A 309 24.77 -9.23 5.37
C VAL A 309 24.76 -8.35 4.12
N ALA A 310 24.04 -7.22 4.17
CA ALA A 310 23.96 -6.30 3.04
C ALA A 310 25.33 -5.75 2.64
N LEU A 311 26.11 -5.26 3.61
CA LEU A 311 27.45 -4.70 3.37
C LEU A 311 28.45 -5.73 2.82
N ARG A 312 28.47 -6.95 3.35
CA ARG A 312 29.31 -8.03 2.79
C ARG A 312 28.96 -8.36 1.35
N ALA A 313 27.66 -8.46 1.04
CA ALA A 313 27.20 -8.74 -0.33
C ALA A 313 27.54 -7.60 -1.30
N MET A 314 27.46 -6.34 -0.85
CA MET A 314 27.82 -5.16 -1.64
C MET A 314 29.34 -5.08 -1.85
N ALA A 315 30.14 -5.26 -0.80
CA ALA A 315 31.60 -5.22 -0.86
C ALA A 315 32.17 -6.32 -1.79
N ALA A 316 31.67 -7.56 -1.68
CA ALA A 316 32.11 -8.68 -2.51
C ALA A 316 31.86 -8.45 -4.04
N ARG A 317 31.09 -7.42 -4.41
CA ARG A 317 30.76 -7.09 -5.79
C ARG A 317 31.13 -5.66 -6.19
N SER A 318 32.00 -5.04 -5.39
CA SER A 318 32.53 -3.69 -5.64
C SER A 318 31.42 -2.65 -5.90
N TRP A 319 30.36 -2.68 -5.10
CA TRP A 319 29.32 -1.65 -5.15
C TRP A 319 29.89 -0.29 -4.74
N ASP A 320 29.38 0.76 -5.33
CA ASP A 320 29.80 2.14 -5.06
C ASP A 320 29.76 2.46 -3.55
N GLU A 321 30.80 3.12 -3.06
CA GLU A 321 30.94 3.47 -1.65
C GLU A 321 29.82 4.37 -1.13
N ARG A 322 29.20 5.18 -1.99
CA ARG A 322 28.03 6.03 -1.66
C ARG A 322 26.83 5.19 -1.23
N LEU A 323 26.61 4.04 -1.87
CA LEU A 323 25.51 3.12 -1.53
C LEU A 323 25.83 2.33 -0.26
N GLN A 324 27.08 1.92 -0.08
CA GLN A 324 27.52 1.25 1.16
C GLN A 324 27.46 2.20 2.36
N THR A 325 27.86 3.47 2.18
CA THR A 325 27.74 4.51 3.20
C THR A 325 26.32 4.71 3.66
N LEU A 326 25.33 4.71 2.73
CA LEU A 326 23.93 4.78 3.08
C LEU A 326 23.50 3.63 4.00
N VAL A 327 23.94 2.40 3.73
CA VAL A 327 23.65 1.23 4.58
C VAL A 327 24.33 1.33 5.96
N ARG A 328 25.58 1.84 6.01
CA ARG A 328 26.29 2.05 7.29
C ARG A 328 25.65 3.11 8.16
N LEU A 329 25.08 4.16 7.54
CA LEU A 329 24.41 5.26 8.25
C LEU A 329 23.00 4.90 8.70
N ALA A 330 22.46 3.76 8.28
CA ALA A 330 21.11 3.37 8.64
C ALA A 330 20.96 3.19 10.15
N ASP A 331 19.84 3.66 10.67
CA ASP A 331 19.42 3.37 12.04
C ASP A 331 19.16 1.87 12.16
N VAL A 332 19.89 1.23 13.08
CA VAL A 332 19.93 -0.23 13.23
C VAL A 332 18.56 -0.80 13.60
N ASP A 333 17.78 -0.07 14.38
CA ASP A 333 16.46 -0.51 14.84
C ASP A 333 15.41 -0.51 13.72
N THR A 334 15.72 0.16 12.61
CA THR A 334 14.86 0.19 11.42
C THR A 334 15.19 -0.89 10.40
N ILE A 335 16.29 -1.64 10.59
CA ILE A 335 16.75 -2.64 9.61
C ILE A 335 16.02 -3.96 9.82
N ASN A 336 15.26 -4.39 8.81
CA ASN A 336 14.48 -5.61 8.86
C ASN A 336 14.59 -6.38 7.54
N ALA A 337 14.41 -7.71 7.61
CA ALA A 337 14.27 -8.55 6.44
C ALA A 337 12.79 -8.77 6.09
N ILE A 338 12.49 -8.80 4.80
CA ILE A 338 11.15 -9.00 4.26
C ILE A 338 11.23 -10.11 3.22
N ALA A 339 10.63 -11.26 3.47
CA ALA A 339 10.46 -12.28 2.44
C ALA A 339 9.41 -11.82 1.42
N ILE A 340 9.83 -11.74 0.18
CA ILE A 340 8.96 -11.27 -0.90
C ILE A 340 8.05 -12.40 -1.35
N ARG A 341 6.75 -12.20 -1.14
CA ARG A 341 5.71 -13.16 -1.52
C ARG A 341 4.74 -12.50 -2.48
N THR A 342 4.05 -13.33 -3.28
CA THR A 342 3.04 -12.86 -4.24
C THR A 342 1.88 -13.84 -4.32
N SER A 343 0.67 -13.37 -4.59
CA SER A 343 -0.48 -14.22 -4.86
C SER A 343 -0.33 -14.90 -6.22
N ARG A 344 -0.80 -16.15 -6.32
CA ARG A 344 -1.02 -16.80 -7.61
C ARG A 344 -2.37 -16.32 -8.17
N PRO A 345 -2.44 -15.80 -9.41
CA PRO A 345 -3.72 -15.49 -10.03
C PRO A 345 -4.63 -16.71 -10.11
N ILE A 346 -5.89 -16.52 -9.79
CA ILE A 346 -6.94 -17.56 -9.84
C ILE A 346 -8.09 -17.12 -10.75
N ALA A 347 -8.93 -18.05 -11.15
CA ALA A 347 -10.16 -17.78 -11.89
C ALA A 347 -11.22 -17.13 -10.98
N ALA A 348 -12.27 -16.58 -11.59
CA ALA A 348 -13.44 -16.11 -10.88
C ALA A 348 -14.12 -17.26 -10.11
N TRP A 349 -14.75 -16.90 -9.00
CA TRP A 349 -15.44 -17.82 -8.08
C TRP A 349 -16.91 -17.43 -7.95
N PRO A 350 -17.78 -18.33 -7.46
CA PRO A 350 -19.17 -17.98 -7.18
C PRO A 350 -19.25 -16.92 -6.08
N THR A 351 -19.82 -15.77 -6.41
CA THR A 351 -19.99 -14.66 -5.46
C THR A 351 -20.92 -15.04 -4.31
N ARG A 352 -20.51 -14.67 -3.11
CA ARG A 352 -21.25 -14.88 -1.86
C ARG A 352 -21.24 -13.61 -1.01
N ARG A 353 -21.74 -13.71 0.21
CA ARG A 353 -21.68 -12.62 1.22
C ARG A 353 -20.32 -12.45 1.89
N VAL A 354 -19.30 -13.11 1.35
CA VAL A 354 -17.90 -12.98 1.77
C VAL A 354 -17.11 -12.54 0.55
N THR A 355 -16.34 -11.47 0.69
CA THR A 355 -15.44 -10.99 -0.37
C THR A 355 -14.10 -10.53 0.21
N LEU A 356 -13.13 -10.17 -0.64
CA LEU A 356 -11.77 -9.85 -0.24
C LEU A 356 -11.27 -8.57 -0.92
N ILE A 357 -10.39 -7.83 -0.23
CA ILE A 357 -9.72 -6.64 -0.76
C ILE A 357 -8.22 -6.67 -0.48
N GLY A 358 -7.45 -5.98 -1.30
CA GLY A 358 -6.02 -5.77 -1.10
C GLY A 358 -5.21 -7.07 -1.02
N ASP A 359 -4.22 -7.08 -0.15
CA ASP A 359 -3.31 -8.22 0.00
C ASP A 359 -4.01 -9.51 0.47
N ALA A 360 -5.25 -9.45 0.92
CA ALA A 360 -6.01 -10.65 1.26
C ALA A 360 -6.24 -11.53 0.04
N ILE A 361 -6.29 -10.98 -1.16
CA ILE A 361 -6.48 -11.73 -2.41
C ILE A 361 -5.34 -11.53 -3.42
N HIS A 362 -4.87 -10.32 -3.66
CA HIS A 362 -3.89 -10.01 -4.70
C HIS A 362 -2.59 -9.41 -4.13
N ALA A 363 -2.06 -10.01 -3.05
CA ALA A 363 -0.75 -9.65 -2.53
C ALA A 363 0.29 -9.68 -3.66
N MET A 364 1.07 -8.61 -3.79
CA MET A 364 2.03 -8.44 -4.87
C MET A 364 3.41 -8.06 -4.35
N THR A 365 4.42 -8.25 -5.19
CA THR A 365 5.78 -7.84 -4.84
C THR A 365 5.88 -6.32 -4.72
N PRO A 366 6.78 -5.76 -3.88
CA PRO A 366 6.86 -4.31 -3.66
C PRO A 366 7.55 -3.55 -4.80
N TYR A 367 8.01 -4.23 -5.85
CA TYR A 367 8.89 -3.66 -6.88
C TYR A 367 8.28 -2.58 -7.76
N GLN A 368 6.96 -2.41 -7.76
CA GLN A 368 6.29 -1.27 -8.41
C GLN A 368 5.70 -0.27 -7.41
N GLY A 369 5.66 -0.59 -6.11
CA GLY A 369 5.10 0.28 -5.07
C GLY A 369 3.59 0.55 -5.20
N ILE A 370 2.84 -0.31 -5.89
CA ILE A 370 1.42 -0.07 -6.23
C ILE A 370 0.42 -0.82 -5.33
N GLY A 371 0.87 -1.74 -4.47
CA GLY A 371 -0.03 -2.59 -3.68
C GLY A 371 -1.06 -1.81 -2.85
N ALA A 372 -0.63 -0.77 -2.14
CA ALA A 372 -1.54 0.08 -1.38
C ALA A 372 -2.57 0.79 -2.28
N ASN A 373 -2.16 1.24 -3.47
CA ASN A 373 -3.04 1.93 -4.41
C ASN A 373 -4.13 1.00 -4.98
N ILE A 374 -3.80 -0.28 -5.21
CA ILE A 374 -4.78 -1.28 -5.62
C ILE A 374 -5.77 -1.55 -4.48
N ALA A 375 -5.29 -1.68 -3.23
CA ALA A 375 -6.17 -1.85 -2.07
C ALA A 375 -7.09 -0.64 -1.84
N LEU A 376 -6.62 0.58 -2.09
CA LEU A 376 -7.44 1.80 -2.07
C LEU A 376 -8.49 1.79 -3.18
N LYS A 377 -8.13 1.32 -4.38
CA LYS A 377 -9.07 1.14 -5.49
C LYS A 377 -10.14 0.10 -5.17
N ASP A 378 -9.78 -1.00 -4.53
CA ASP A 378 -10.74 -2.00 -4.05
C ASP A 378 -11.73 -1.37 -3.08
N ALA A 379 -11.21 -0.65 -2.07
CA ALA A 379 -12.01 -0.03 -1.03
C ALA A 379 -13.07 0.91 -1.60
N VAL A 380 -12.70 1.81 -2.53
CA VAL A 380 -13.65 2.76 -3.11
C VAL A 380 -14.67 2.07 -4.01
N ARG A 381 -14.26 1.07 -4.80
CA ARG A 381 -15.18 0.34 -5.68
C ARG A 381 -16.19 -0.46 -4.88
N LEU A 382 -15.73 -1.20 -3.88
CA LEU A 382 -16.60 -1.98 -3.01
C LEU A 382 -17.51 -1.08 -2.17
N ALA A 383 -17.01 0.05 -1.65
CA ALA A 383 -17.83 1.03 -0.92
C ALA A 383 -18.98 1.56 -1.77
N ARG A 384 -18.73 1.90 -3.04
CA ARG A 384 -19.79 2.34 -3.97
C ARG A 384 -20.86 1.26 -4.18
N GLY A 385 -20.43 0.01 -4.43
CA GLY A 385 -21.34 -1.11 -4.65
C GLY A 385 -22.20 -1.40 -3.42
N LEU A 386 -21.59 -1.48 -2.23
CA LEU A 386 -22.30 -1.73 -0.98
C LEU A 386 -23.21 -0.57 -0.59
N THR A 387 -22.82 0.68 -0.88
CA THR A 387 -23.68 1.85 -0.67
C THR A 387 -24.94 1.80 -1.53
N ALA A 388 -24.79 1.48 -2.81
CA ALA A 388 -25.94 1.33 -3.73
C ALA A 388 -26.84 0.17 -3.27
N ALA A 389 -26.27 -0.94 -2.83
CA ALA A 389 -27.04 -2.05 -2.28
C ALA A 389 -27.77 -1.66 -0.97
N GLY A 390 -27.09 -0.95 -0.06
CA GLY A 390 -27.72 -0.46 1.20
C GLY A 390 -28.86 0.54 0.99
N ARG A 391 -28.88 1.23 -0.16
CA ARG A 391 -29.98 2.11 -0.58
C ARG A 391 -31.10 1.38 -1.37
N GLY A 392 -30.95 0.07 -1.59
CA GLY A 392 -31.88 -0.69 -2.39
C GLY A 392 -31.82 -0.42 -3.91
N GLU A 393 -30.82 0.29 -4.37
CA GLU A 393 -30.63 0.64 -5.79
C GLU A 393 -30.23 -0.58 -6.65
N ARG A 394 -29.70 -1.64 -6.01
CA ARG A 394 -29.31 -2.89 -6.64
C ARG A 394 -29.22 -4.05 -5.63
N PRO A 395 -29.33 -5.33 -6.09
CA PRO A 395 -29.12 -6.48 -5.24
C PRO A 395 -27.69 -6.54 -4.67
N LEU A 396 -27.57 -6.94 -3.40
CA LEU A 396 -26.29 -6.99 -2.69
C LEU A 396 -25.27 -7.92 -3.37
N ILE A 397 -25.72 -9.12 -3.78
CA ILE A 397 -24.84 -10.10 -4.42
C ILE A 397 -24.34 -9.59 -5.78
N ASP A 398 -25.17 -8.89 -6.54
CA ASP A 398 -24.77 -8.29 -7.83
C ASP A 398 -23.73 -7.18 -7.62
N ALA A 399 -23.89 -6.37 -6.56
CA ALA A 399 -22.91 -5.35 -6.20
C ALA A 399 -21.53 -5.93 -5.85
N ILE A 400 -21.51 -7.03 -5.12
CA ILE A 400 -20.28 -7.75 -4.78
C ILE A 400 -19.70 -8.40 -6.04
N HIS A 401 -20.52 -9.04 -6.86
CA HIS A 401 -20.10 -9.69 -8.09
C HIS A 401 -19.38 -8.75 -9.06
N ASP A 402 -19.97 -7.59 -9.34
CA ASP A 402 -19.36 -6.60 -10.24
C ASP A 402 -18.02 -6.09 -9.71
N TYR A 403 -17.94 -5.90 -8.38
CA TYR A 403 -16.67 -5.57 -7.75
C TYR A 403 -15.63 -6.68 -7.96
N GLU A 404 -16.00 -7.96 -7.72
CA GLU A 404 -15.09 -9.10 -7.84
C GLU A 404 -14.60 -9.29 -9.28
N VAL A 405 -15.48 -9.17 -10.28
CA VAL A 405 -15.13 -9.25 -11.71
C VAL A 405 -14.07 -8.21 -12.06
N ASP A 406 -14.32 -6.95 -11.70
CA ASP A 406 -13.38 -5.86 -11.95
C ASP A 406 -12.04 -6.07 -11.19
N MET A 407 -12.12 -6.44 -9.92
CA MET A 407 -10.96 -6.63 -9.04
C MET A 407 -10.05 -7.76 -9.52
N ILE A 408 -10.62 -8.88 -9.95
CA ILE A 408 -9.87 -10.02 -10.51
C ILE A 408 -9.01 -9.56 -11.70
N ASP A 409 -9.58 -8.76 -12.61
CA ASP A 409 -8.86 -8.27 -13.78
C ASP A 409 -7.72 -7.33 -13.39
N TYR A 410 -8.01 -6.20 -12.73
CA TYR A 410 -6.97 -5.22 -12.46
C TYR A 410 -6.00 -5.67 -11.34
N GLY A 411 -6.48 -6.38 -10.32
CA GLY A 411 -5.67 -6.85 -9.20
C GLY A 411 -4.64 -7.89 -9.65
N PHE A 412 -5.06 -8.92 -10.37
CA PHE A 412 -4.11 -9.92 -10.87
C PHE A 412 -3.25 -9.42 -12.05
N ARG A 413 -3.71 -8.41 -12.80
CA ARG A 413 -2.84 -7.69 -13.75
C ARG A 413 -1.71 -6.98 -13.00
N ALA A 414 -2.00 -6.32 -11.88
CA ALA A 414 -1.01 -5.67 -11.03
C ALA A 414 -0.04 -6.70 -10.40
N VAL A 415 -0.53 -7.84 -9.94
CA VAL A 415 0.30 -8.96 -9.44
C VAL A 415 1.29 -9.43 -10.50
N ARG A 416 0.84 -9.70 -11.73
CA ARG A 416 1.71 -10.13 -12.84
C ARG A 416 2.75 -9.06 -13.21
N ARG A 417 2.35 -7.79 -13.31
CA ARG A 417 3.26 -6.67 -13.62
C ARG A 417 4.33 -6.51 -12.54
N SER A 418 3.94 -6.59 -11.28
CA SER A 418 4.83 -6.44 -10.13
C SER A 418 5.83 -7.61 -10.03
N LEU A 419 5.37 -8.84 -10.27
CA LEU A 419 6.24 -10.02 -10.34
C LEU A 419 7.24 -9.93 -11.50
N HIS A 420 6.80 -9.45 -12.66
CA HIS A 420 7.67 -9.22 -13.81
C HIS A 420 8.75 -8.17 -13.50
N ALA A 421 8.37 -7.05 -12.88
CA ALA A 421 9.32 -6.00 -12.47
C ALA A 421 10.36 -6.54 -11.47
N MET A 422 9.93 -7.35 -10.51
CA MET A 422 10.84 -8.03 -9.58
C MET A 422 11.84 -8.92 -10.34
N ASN A 423 11.35 -9.79 -11.21
CA ASN A 423 12.20 -10.72 -11.98
C ASN A 423 13.21 -9.99 -12.88
N GLN A 424 12.84 -8.81 -13.39
CA GLN A 424 13.79 -7.94 -14.11
C GLN A 424 14.83 -7.35 -13.16
N ALA A 425 14.41 -6.84 -12.01
CA ALA A 425 15.30 -6.17 -11.04
C ALA A 425 16.33 -7.13 -10.43
N VAL A 426 15.96 -8.40 -10.21
CA VAL A 426 16.85 -9.43 -9.66
C VAL A 426 17.32 -10.43 -10.71
N THR A 427 17.42 -10.02 -11.98
CA THR A 427 17.86 -10.92 -13.05
C THR A 427 19.32 -11.31 -12.87
N GLU A 428 19.60 -12.60 -13.04
CA GLU A 428 20.97 -13.15 -13.00
C GLU A 428 21.62 -13.21 -14.40
N SER A 429 20.82 -13.04 -15.45
CA SER A 429 21.29 -13.09 -16.83
C SER A 429 22.08 -11.83 -17.19
N PRO A 430 23.40 -11.92 -17.47
CA PRO A 430 24.19 -10.77 -17.87
C PRO A 430 23.68 -10.13 -19.18
N LEU A 431 23.19 -10.97 -20.10
CA LEU A 431 22.65 -10.51 -21.38
C LEU A 431 21.39 -9.66 -21.16
N ARG A 432 20.41 -10.16 -20.38
CA ARG A 432 19.18 -9.41 -20.08
C ARG A 432 19.49 -8.09 -19.37
N LEU A 433 20.40 -8.11 -18.41
CA LEU A 433 20.82 -6.91 -17.69
C LEU A 433 21.47 -5.89 -18.63
N THR A 434 22.39 -6.35 -19.51
CA THR A 434 23.06 -5.48 -20.50
C THR A 434 22.05 -4.87 -21.46
N MET A 435 21.12 -5.67 -21.99
CA MET A 435 20.03 -5.17 -22.85
C MET A 435 19.17 -4.13 -22.13
N SER A 436 18.77 -4.39 -20.89
CA SER A 436 17.98 -3.46 -20.08
C SER A 436 18.74 -2.15 -19.82
N ARG A 437 20.01 -2.23 -19.42
CA ARG A 437 20.87 -1.04 -19.21
C ARG A 437 21.08 -0.24 -20.50
N THR A 438 21.28 -0.91 -21.63
CA THR A 438 21.41 -0.26 -22.94
C THR A 438 20.11 0.43 -23.34
N ALA A 439 18.97 -0.25 -23.17
CA ALA A 439 17.66 0.35 -23.44
C ALA A 439 17.42 1.62 -22.60
N LEU A 440 17.71 1.57 -21.29
CA LEU A 440 17.59 2.74 -20.41
C LEU A 440 18.48 3.90 -20.87
N ARG A 441 19.73 3.62 -21.28
CA ARG A 441 20.62 4.67 -21.83
C ARG A 441 20.08 5.27 -23.12
N LEU A 442 19.60 4.45 -24.04
CA LEU A 442 19.03 4.93 -25.31
C LEU A 442 17.82 5.81 -25.05
N ILE A 443 16.92 5.40 -24.15
CA ILE A 443 15.76 6.20 -23.73
C ILE A 443 16.20 7.55 -23.17
N ASN A 444 17.27 7.59 -22.38
CA ASN A 444 17.78 8.83 -21.78
C ASN A 444 18.25 9.85 -22.85
N HIS A 445 18.70 9.39 -24.01
CA HIS A 445 19.16 10.25 -25.12
C HIS A 445 18.05 10.62 -26.12
N VAL A 446 16.91 9.92 -26.11
CA VAL A 446 15.79 10.17 -27.04
C VAL A 446 14.72 11.03 -26.38
N ALA A 447 14.82 12.35 -26.54
CA ALA A 447 13.95 13.31 -25.84
C ALA A 447 12.43 13.09 -26.00
N PRO A 448 11.85 12.70 -27.16
CA PRO A 448 10.45 12.39 -27.28
C PRO A 448 10.03 11.19 -26.41
N PHE A 449 10.86 10.15 -26.38
CA PHE A 449 10.57 8.93 -25.63
C PHE A 449 10.73 9.14 -24.11
N LYS A 450 11.75 9.93 -23.72
CA LYS A 450 11.94 10.35 -22.34
C LYS A 450 10.73 11.13 -21.84
N ARG A 451 10.21 12.10 -22.61
CA ARG A 451 8.98 12.87 -22.29
C ARG A 451 7.75 11.98 -22.17
N TRP A 452 7.59 11.02 -23.06
CA TRP A 452 6.50 10.05 -23.00
C TRP A 452 6.57 9.21 -21.72
N MET A 453 7.74 8.68 -21.35
CA MET A 453 7.93 7.93 -20.11
C MET A 453 7.70 8.79 -18.85
N THR A 454 8.16 10.05 -18.85
CA THR A 454 7.90 10.97 -17.73
C THR A 454 6.39 11.18 -17.55
N LYS A 455 5.65 11.36 -18.65
CA LYS A 455 4.19 11.50 -18.62
C LYS A 455 3.49 10.19 -18.20
N ALA A 456 3.95 9.03 -18.65
CA ALA A 456 3.42 7.74 -18.23
C ALA A 456 3.68 7.48 -16.75
N ALA A 457 4.89 7.75 -16.26
CA ALA A 457 5.23 7.64 -14.83
C ALA A 457 4.46 8.64 -13.93
N GLY A 458 3.95 9.73 -14.50
CA GLY A 458 3.09 10.69 -13.83
C GLY A 458 1.59 10.36 -13.85
N ASN A 459 1.16 9.41 -14.67
CA ASN A 459 -0.26 9.05 -14.84
C ASN A 459 -0.63 7.67 -14.26
N ASP A 460 0.32 6.82 -13.92
CA ASP A 460 0.12 5.50 -13.28
C ASP A 460 0.19 5.64 -11.75
#